data_e5c4ef328a8102c8e758067ccace1a63
#
_entry.id   e5c4ef328a8102c8e758067ccace1a63
#
_cell.length_a   1.000
_cell.length_b   1.000
_cell.length_c   1.000
_cell.angle_alpha   90.00
_cell.angle_beta   90.00
_cell.angle_gamma   90.00
#
_symmetry.space_group_name_H-M   'P 1'
#
loop_
_entity.id
_entity.type
_entity.pdbx_description
1 polymer ?
#
loop_
_entity_poly.entity_id
_entity_poly.type
_entity_poly.pdbx_seq_one_letter_code
_entity_poly.pdbx_strand_id
1 'polypeptide(L)'
;VKLSRPIRVAAVCGNGAAGIFAPEALRRMGAEVVEIDADLDWTFPKYNPNPEDHDMLHALAEAVKANGCELALGFDGDGDRCGVVDDSGEEIFADKIGVLLARDLSSRFPNAQFVVDVKSTGIYAIDPVLKANGAKTDYFKTGHSYIKRRTNELNALAGFEKSGHFFFREPLGRGYDDGLVAAAAILQML
;
A
#
# COMPACT_ATOMS: atom_id res chain seq x y z
N VAL A 1 -12.94 10.27 1.29
CA VAL A 1 -12.70 9.28 2.36
C VAL A 1 -12.23 10.02 3.60
N LYS A 2 -12.72 9.64 4.80
CA LYS A 2 -12.22 10.16 6.08
C LYS A 2 -11.81 9.00 6.96
N LEU A 3 -10.76 9.20 7.76
CA LEU A 3 -10.32 8.24 8.76
C LEU A 3 -11.26 8.21 9.96
N SER A 4 -11.34 7.09 10.65
CA SER A 4 -12.15 6.89 11.87
C SER A 4 -11.58 7.67 13.07
N ARG A 5 -10.25 7.86 13.08
CA ARG A 5 -9.50 8.62 14.06
C ARG A 5 -8.29 9.30 13.42
N PRO A 6 -7.68 10.32 14.03
CA PRO A 6 -6.38 10.81 13.60
C PRO A 6 -5.33 9.70 13.71
N ILE A 7 -4.48 9.58 12.69
CA ILE A 7 -3.33 8.67 12.66
C ILE A 7 -2.10 9.52 12.34
N ARG A 8 -1.06 9.44 13.17
CA ARG A 8 0.20 10.12 12.89
C ARG A 8 1.07 9.26 12.00
N VAL A 9 1.35 9.74 10.79
CA VAL A 9 2.02 8.98 9.74
C VAL A 9 3.18 9.76 9.14
N ALA A 10 4.31 9.10 8.88
CA ALA A 10 5.38 9.64 8.06
C ALA A 10 5.10 9.30 6.59
N ALA A 11 5.02 10.31 5.73
CA ALA A 11 4.94 10.16 4.28
C ALA A 11 6.34 10.37 3.69
N VAL A 12 7.01 9.30 3.33
CA VAL A 12 8.39 9.29 2.81
C VAL A 12 8.31 9.19 1.29
N CYS A 13 8.60 10.31 0.61
CA CYS A 13 8.37 10.44 -0.83
C CYS A 13 9.65 10.27 -1.67
N GLY A 14 10.84 10.18 -1.03
CA GLY A 14 12.11 9.94 -1.71
C GLY A 14 12.42 10.90 -2.86
N ASN A 15 11.96 12.16 -2.75
CA ASN A 15 12.02 13.18 -3.81
C ASN A 15 11.27 12.80 -5.11
N GLY A 16 10.36 11.82 -5.04
CA GLY A 16 9.54 11.36 -6.16
C GLY A 16 8.25 12.16 -6.36
N ALA A 17 7.47 11.76 -7.37
CA ALA A 17 6.22 12.42 -7.77
C ALA A 17 5.17 12.48 -6.66
N ALA A 18 5.13 11.48 -5.77
CA ALA A 18 4.16 11.41 -4.68
C ALA A 18 4.25 12.59 -3.71
N GLY A 19 5.44 13.22 -3.57
CA GLY A 19 5.63 14.39 -2.71
C GLY A 19 4.72 15.57 -3.04
N ILE A 20 4.32 15.70 -4.31
CA ILE A 20 3.47 16.79 -4.78
C ILE A 20 2.03 16.69 -4.25
N PHE A 21 1.52 15.48 -4.01
CA PHE A 21 0.10 15.27 -3.75
C PHE A 21 -0.21 14.36 -2.55
N ALA A 22 0.63 13.36 -2.24
CA ALA A 22 0.31 12.37 -1.22
C ALA A 22 0.19 12.97 0.19
N PRO A 23 1.11 13.83 0.67
CA PRO A 23 1.00 14.40 2.02
C PRO A 23 -0.29 15.20 2.22
N GLU A 24 -0.64 16.05 1.26
CA GLU A 24 -1.87 16.86 1.35
C GLU A 24 -3.12 15.99 1.27
N ALA A 25 -3.14 14.98 0.40
CA ALA A 25 -4.28 14.07 0.29
C ALA A 25 -4.51 13.30 1.59
N LEU A 26 -3.45 12.79 2.23
CA LEU A 26 -3.53 12.09 3.51
C LEU A 26 -4.00 13.02 4.65
N ARG A 27 -3.56 14.30 4.68
CA ARG A 27 -4.10 15.30 5.62
C ARG A 27 -5.58 15.53 5.43
N ARG A 28 -6.05 15.62 4.20
CA ARG A 28 -7.49 15.77 3.90
C ARG A 28 -8.32 14.58 4.34
N MET A 29 -7.74 13.41 4.46
CA MET A 29 -8.38 12.23 5.04
C MET A 29 -8.47 12.30 6.57
N GLY A 30 -7.67 13.15 7.23
CA GLY A 30 -7.63 13.31 8.68
C GLY A 30 -6.36 12.76 9.33
N ALA A 31 -5.33 12.42 8.56
CA ALA A 31 -4.04 12.00 9.10
C ALA A 31 -3.21 13.20 9.58
N GLU A 32 -2.39 12.99 10.62
CA GLU A 32 -1.33 13.89 11.02
C GLU A 32 -0.05 13.51 10.27
N VAL A 33 0.27 14.23 9.20
CA VAL A 33 1.33 13.85 8.27
C VAL A 33 2.64 14.56 8.56
N VAL A 34 3.69 13.78 8.77
CA VAL A 34 5.09 14.22 8.74
C VAL A 34 5.64 13.94 7.34
N GLU A 35 6.03 15.00 6.64
CA GLU A 35 6.59 14.88 5.30
C GLU A 35 8.09 14.64 5.36
N ILE A 36 8.57 13.65 4.61
CA ILE A 36 9.98 13.33 4.47
C ILE A 36 10.31 13.27 2.97
N ASP A 37 11.30 14.04 2.56
CA ASP A 37 11.80 14.07 1.18
C ASP A 37 10.69 14.31 0.14
N ALA A 38 9.78 15.26 0.45
CA ALA A 38 8.60 15.53 -0.36
C ALA A 38 8.86 16.51 -1.53
N ASP A 39 9.97 17.25 -1.50
CA ASP A 39 10.36 18.13 -2.61
C ASP A 39 10.75 17.29 -3.84
N LEU A 40 10.10 17.54 -4.97
CA LEU A 40 10.38 16.81 -6.21
C LEU A 40 11.78 17.09 -6.74
N ASP A 41 12.60 16.06 -6.86
CA ASP A 41 13.91 16.10 -7.49
C ASP A 41 14.20 14.81 -8.24
N TRP A 42 14.11 14.83 -9.56
CA TRP A 42 14.30 13.66 -10.43
C TRP A 42 15.74 13.08 -10.42
N THR A 43 16.67 13.72 -9.73
CA THR A 43 18.01 13.17 -9.52
C THR A 43 18.07 12.19 -8.36
N PHE A 44 17.01 12.15 -7.53
CA PHE A 44 16.90 11.30 -6.35
C PHE A 44 18.15 11.37 -5.46
N PRO A 45 18.49 12.56 -4.91
CA PRO A 45 19.82 12.82 -4.36
C PRO A 45 20.16 12.06 -3.09
N LYS A 46 19.15 11.48 -2.40
CA LYS A 46 19.36 10.83 -1.12
C LYS A 46 19.44 9.31 -1.24
N TYR A 47 18.51 8.71 -1.95
CA TYR A 47 18.42 7.27 -2.20
C TYR A 47 17.50 7.02 -3.39
N ASN A 48 17.55 5.79 -3.93
CA ASN A 48 16.59 5.36 -4.93
C ASN A 48 15.20 5.20 -4.29
N PRO A 49 14.17 5.94 -4.73
CA PRO A 49 12.82 5.83 -4.17
C PRO A 49 12.14 4.54 -4.62
N ASN A 50 12.44 3.47 -3.93
CA ASN A 50 11.87 2.15 -4.12
C ASN A 50 11.58 1.53 -2.74
N PRO A 51 10.32 1.23 -2.40
CA PRO A 51 9.95 0.70 -1.08
C PRO A 51 10.58 -0.66 -0.72
N GLU A 52 11.17 -1.36 -1.70
CA GLU A 52 11.95 -2.59 -1.48
C GLU A 52 13.45 -2.31 -1.28
N ASP A 53 13.90 -1.06 -1.47
CA ASP A 53 15.31 -0.66 -1.35
C ASP A 53 15.68 -0.44 0.11
N HIS A 54 16.84 -0.96 0.50
CA HIS A 54 17.31 -0.93 1.89
C HIS A 54 17.49 0.49 2.42
N ASP A 55 18.00 1.41 1.60
CA ASP A 55 18.24 2.80 2.01
C ASP A 55 16.91 3.53 2.24
N MET A 56 15.91 3.29 1.40
CA MET A 56 14.57 3.83 1.60
C MET A 56 13.89 3.23 2.83
N LEU A 57 13.99 1.92 3.05
CA LEU A 57 13.44 1.27 4.24
C LEU A 57 14.06 1.83 5.52
N HIS A 58 15.37 2.10 5.50
CA HIS A 58 16.06 2.76 6.61
C HIS A 58 15.49 4.17 6.87
N ALA A 59 15.29 4.97 5.81
CA ALA A 59 14.67 6.29 5.93
C ALA A 59 13.25 6.24 6.50
N LEU A 60 12.43 5.24 6.12
CA LEU A 60 11.11 5.03 6.71
C LEU A 60 11.21 4.72 8.21
N ALA A 61 12.09 3.80 8.59
CA ALA A 61 12.28 3.40 9.99
C ALA A 61 12.77 4.57 10.86
N GLU A 62 13.70 5.36 10.36
CA GLU A 62 14.16 6.58 11.05
C GLU A 62 13.03 7.61 11.18
N ALA A 63 12.26 7.83 10.12
CA ALA A 63 11.14 8.77 10.12
C ALA A 63 10.10 8.45 11.20
N VAL A 64 9.73 7.17 11.33
CA VAL A 64 8.81 6.69 12.38
C VAL A 64 9.36 6.99 13.76
N LYS A 65 10.59 6.55 14.05
CA LYS A 65 11.20 6.65 15.39
C LYS A 65 11.45 8.11 15.79
N ALA A 66 12.00 8.91 14.87
CA ALA A 66 12.32 10.31 15.16
C ALA A 66 11.09 11.19 15.39
N ASN A 67 9.96 10.84 14.79
CA ASN A 67 8.75 11.67 14.82
C ASN A 67 7.60 11.06 15.64
N GLY A 68 7.79 9.89 16.24
CA GLY A 68 6.73 9.21 17.00
C GLY A 68 5.50 8.91 16.15
N CYS A 69 5.71 8.47 14.89
CA CYS A 69 4.63 8.09 14.00
C CYS A 69 4.15 6.67 14.31
N GLU A 70 2.88 6.38 14.04
CA GLU A 70 2.30 5.05 14.17
C GLU A 70 2.75 4.11 13.03
N LEU A 71 3.09 4.70 11.87
CA LEU A 71 3.67 4.01 10.73
C LEU A 71 4.35 5.00 9.78
N ALA A 72 5.16 4.49 8.86
CA ALA A 72 5.62 5.21 7.69
C ALA A 72 5.08 4.59 6.41
N LEU A 73 4.73 5.44 5.46
CA LEU A 73 4.31 5.10 4.11
C LEU A 73 5.39 5.58 3.13
N GLY A 74 6.01 4.66 2.42
CA GLY A 74 7.06 4.94 1.44
C GLY A 74 6.53 4.86 0.02
N PHE A 75 6.71 5.92 -0.75
CA PHE A 75 6.27 5.99 -2.15
C PHE A 75 7.46 5.87 -3.09
N ASP A 76 7.32 5.15 -4.18
CA ASP A 76 8.36 5.06 -5.19
C ASP A 76 8.42 6.30 -6.11
N GLY A 77 9.34 6.30 -7.07
CA GLY A 77 9.67 7.49 -7.84
C GLY A 77 8.52 8.09 -8.63
N ASP A 78 7.65 7.28 -9.21
CA ASP A 78 6.44 7.72 -9.93
C ASP A 78 5.16 7.62 -9.10
N GLY A 79 5.24 7.04 -7.89
CA GLY A 79 4.17 7.06 -6.89
C GLY A 79 3.10 6.00 -7.08
N ASP A 80 3.37 4.95 -7.84
CA ASP A 80 2.42 3.86 -8.08
C ASP A 80 2.51 2.73 -7.05
N ARG A 81 3.57 2.70 -6.21
CA ARG A 81 3.76 1.76 -5.10
C ARG A 81 3.75 2.44 -3.74
N CYS A 82 3.33 1.68 -2.72
CA CYS A 82 3.36 2.10 -1.33
C CYS A 82 3.92 1.00 -0.44
N GLY A 83 5.08 1.24 0.17
CA GLY A 83 5.66 0.40 1.21
C GLY A 83 5.24 0.86 2.60
N VAL A 84 5.35 -0.03 3.58
CA VAL A 84 4.93 0.22 4.97
C VAL A 84 5.99 -0.22 5.96
N VAL A 85 6.28 0.66 6.89
CA VAL A 85 7.08 0.36 8.09
C VAL A 85 6.22 0.67 9.32
N ASP A 86 6.21 -0.22 10.31
CA ASP A 86 5.43 -0.07 11.53
C ASP A 86 6.06 0.91 12.55
N ASP A 87 5.41 1.09 13.68
CA ASP A 87 5.86 1.99 14.77
C ASP A 87 7.17 1.55 15.44
N SER A 88 7.55 0.29 15.31
CA SER A 88 8.86 -0.23 15.77
C SER A 88 9.99 0.05 14.78
N GLY A 89 9.68 0.43 13.56
CA GLY A 89 10.61 0.62 12.46
C GLY A 89 10.87 -0.66 11.65
N GLU A 90 10.00 -1.66 11.77
CA GLU A 90 10.09 -2.92 11.02
C GLU A 90 9.27 -2.86 9.73
N GLU A 91 9.85 -3.35 8.63
CA GLU A 91 9.14 -3.46 7.36
C GLU A 91 7.99 -4.46 7.44
N ILE A 92 6.82 -4.05 6.97
CA ILE A 92 5.72 -4.99 6.70
C ILE A 92 5.69 -5.25 5.21
N PHE A 93 6.17 -6.42 4.80
CA PHE A 93 6.23 -6.81 3.39
C PHE A 93 4.89 -6.61 2.67
N ALA A 94 4.93 -6.12 1.44
CA ALA A 94 3.76 -5.75 0.67
C ALA A 94 2.73 -6.89 0.53
N ASP A 95 3.18 -8.14 0.40
CA ASP A 95 2.28 -9.29 0.35
C ASP A 95 1.55 -9.55 1.68
N LYS A 96 2.12 -9.14 2.83
CA LYS A 96 1.46 -9.20 4.13
C LYS A 96 0.44 -8.06 4.28
N ILE A 97 0.82 -6.86 3.85
CA ILE A 97 -0.13 -5.73 3.78
C ILE A 97 -1.32 -6.11 2.90
N GLY A 98 -1.07 -6.73 1.75
CA GLY A 98 -2.14 -7.23 0.88
C GLY A 98 -3.08 -8.24 1.58
N VAL A 99 -2.55 -9.15 2.42
CA VAL A 99 -3.39 -10.06 3.25
C VAL A 99 -4.23 -9.27 4.24
N LEU A 100 -3.65 -8.30 4.95
CA LEU A 100 -4.38 -7.47 5.92
C LEU A 100 -5.51 -6.69 5.24
N LEU A 101 -5.21 -6.05 4.12
CA LEU A 101 -6.20 -5.35 3.29
C LEU A 101 -7.29 -6.29 2.78
N ALA A 102 -6.92 -7.49 2.32
CA ALA A 102 -7.91 -8.48 1.86
C ALA A 102 -8.84 -8.94 3.01
N ARG A 103 -8.32 -9.08 4.24
CA ARG A 103 -9.16 -9.37 5.43
C ARG A 103 -10.17 -8.26 5.68
N ASP A 104 -9.71 -7.00 5.75
CA ASP A 104 -10.58 -5.84 5.95
C ASP A 104 -11.62 -5.73 4.83
N LEU A 105 -11.17 -5.78 3.58
CA LEU A 105 -12.03 -5.69 2.41
C LEU A 105 -13.06 -6.83 2.34
N SER A 106 -12.66 -8.07 2.65
CA SER A 106 -13.59 -9.21 2.63
C SER A 106 -14.67 -9.11 3.70
N SER A 107 -14.40 -8.45 4.83
CA SER A 107 -15.41 -8.20 5.86
C SER A 107 -16.46 -7.19 5.42
N ARG A 108 -16.06 -6.19 4.64
CA ARG A 108 -16.93 -5.15 4.07
C ARG A 108 -17.63 -5.60 2.78
N PHE A 109 -16.99 -6.46 2.01
CA PHE A 109 -17.45 -6.99 0.73
C PHE A 109 -17.41 -8.52 0.75
N PRO A 110 -18.40 -9.20 1.35
CA PRO A 110 -18.44 -10.67 1.39
C PRO A 110 -18.36 -11.29 -0.01
N ASN A 111 -17.70 -12.45 -0.11
CA ASN A 111 -17.42 -13.13 -1.37
C ASN A 111 -16.50 -12.35 -2.34
N ALA A 112 -15.72 -11.39 -1.84
CA ALA A 112 -14.78 -10.64 -2.67
C ALA A 112 -13.81 -11.56 -3.40
N GLN A 113 -13.50 -11.21 -4.65
CA GLN A 113 -12.45 -11.84 -5.44
C GLN A 113 -11.18 -10.98 -5.35
N PHE A 114 -10.04 -11.64 -5.12
CA PHE A 114 -8.71 -11.03 -5.14
C PHE A 114 -7.82 -11.71 -6.16
N VAL A 115 -6.89 -10.98 -6.75
CA VAL A 115 -5.82 -11.50 -7.60
C VAL A 115 -4.50 -11.21 -6.92
N VAL A 116 -3.62 -12.20 -6.82
CA VAL A 116 -2.27 -12.01 -6.26
C VAL A 116 -1.22 -12.64 -7.17
N ASP A 117 -0.01 -12.11 -7.16
CA ASP A 117 1.05 -12.72 -7.92
C ASP A 117 1.57 -14.00 -7.25
N VAL A 118 2.14 -14.91 -8.04
CA VAL A 118 2.63 -16.21 -7.55
C VAL A 118 3.83 -16.11 -6.61
N LYS A 119 4.47 -14.93 -6.47
CA LYS A 119 5.53 -14.66 -5.51
C LYS A 119 5.01 -14.27 -4.14
N SER A 120 3.73 -13.88 -4.06
CA SER A 120 3.08 -13.51 -2.82
C SER A 120 2.88 -14.70 -1.89
N THR A 121 2.70 -14.40 -0.60
CA THR A 121 2.52 -15.40 0.45
C THR A 121 1.33 -16.34 0.16
N GLY A 122 1.49 -17.62 0.52
CA GLY A 122 0.41 -18.61 0.50
C GLY A 122 -0.70 -18.38 1.53
N ILE A 123 -0.54 -17.41 2.43
CA ILE A 123 -1.53 -17.10 3.48
C ILE A 123 -2.90 -16.80 2.89
N TYR A 124 -2.99 -16.10 1.76
CA TYR A 124 -4.27 -15.81 1.10
C TYR A 124 -5.16 -17.06 0.88
N ALA A 125 -4.55 -18.22 0.60
CA ALA A 125 -5.28 -19.46 0.35
C ALA A 125 -5.78 -20.15 1.62
N ILE A 126 -5.14 -19.91 2.77
CA ILE A 126 -5.42 -20.63 4.02
C ILE A 126 -6.02 -19.75 5.11
N ASP A 127 -6.03 -18.44 4.93
CA ASP A 127 -6.46 -17.47 5.93
C ASP A 127 -7.91 -17.74 6.40
N PRO A 128 -8.15 -17.87 7.72
CA PRO A 128 -9.47 -18.20 8.25
C PRO A 128 -10.48 -17.06 8.06
N VAL A 129 -10.04 -15.78 8.09
CA VAL A 129 -10.94 -14.64 7.91
C VAL A 129 -11.41 -14.56 6.46
N LEU A 130 -10.49 -14.70 5.50
CA LEU A 130 -10.85 -14.73 4.09
C LEU A 130 -11.84 -15.87 3.78
N LYS A 131 -11.58 -17.07 4.33
CA LYS A 131 -12.48 -18.22 4.16
C LYS A 131 -13.86 -17.97 4.78
N ALA A 132 -13.90 -17.43 6.00
CA ALA A 132 -15.17 -17.16 6.69
C ALA A 132 -16.02 -16.14 5.93
N ASN A 133 -15.39 -15.16 5.28
CA ASN A 133 -16.06 -14.15 4.46
C ASN A 133 -16.35 -14.61 3.02
N GLY A 134 -16.05 -15.85 2.67
CA GLY A 134 -16.28 -16.41 1.33
C GLY A 134 -15.35 -15.81 0.25
N ALA A 135 -14.28 -15.15 0.63
CA ALA A 135 -13.33 -14.53 -0.30
C ALA A 135 -12.62 -15.60 -1.15
N LYS A 136 -12.32 -15.24 -2.39
CA LYS A 136 -11.59 -16.09 -3.34
C LYS A 136 -10.32 -15.40 -3.78
N THR A 137 -9.23 -16.15 -3.87
CA THR A 137 -7.94 -15.65 -4.33
C THR A 137 -7.48 -16.40 -5.57
N ASP A 138 -7.17 -15.67 -6.63
CA ASP A 138 -6.59 -16.19 -7.87
C ASP A 138 -5.09 -15.85 -7.89
N TYR A 139 -4.23 -16.87 -7.88
CA TYR A 139 -2.79 -16.69 -8.02
C TYR A 139 -2.42 -16.62 -9.48
N PHE A 140 -1.82 -15.51 -9.90
CA PHE A 140 -1.49 -15.29 -11.30
C PHE A 140 -0.01 -14.94 -11.49
N LYS A 141 0.46 -14.93 -12.73
CA LYS A 141 1.85 -14.63 -13.04
C LYS A 141 2.22 -13.20 -12.64
N THR A 142 3.42 -13.03 -12.09
CA THR A 142 3.97 -11.74 -11.65
C THR A 142 4.09 -10.75 -12.80
N GLY A 143 3.84 -9.50 -12.52
CA GLY A 143 3.99 -8.33 -13.38
C GLY A 143 2.75 -7.45 -13.37
N HIS A 144 2.94 -6.16 -13.06
CA HIS A 144 1.85 -5.21 -12.84
C HIS A 144 0.79 -5.22 -13.96
N SER A 145 1.21 -5.27 -15.20
CA SER A 145 0.29 -5.34 -16.35
C SER A 145 -0.54 -6.62 -16.38
N TYR A 146 0.01 -7.74 -15.91
CA TYR A 146 -0.71 -9.01 -15.86
C TYR A 146 -1.71 -9.04 -14.71
N ILE A 147 -1.30 -8.61 -13.52
CA ILE A 147 -2.19 -8.57 -12.35
C ILE A 147 -3.32 -7.57 -12.61
N LYS A 148 -3.03 -6.38 -13.11
CA LYS A 148 -4.04 -5.37 -13.50
C LYS A 148 -5.07 -5.94 -14.47
N ARG A 149 -4.62 -6.58 -15.55
CA ARG A 149 -5.51 -7.20 -16.53
C ARG A 149 -6.36 -8.28 -15.88
N ARG A 150 -5.74 -9.18 -15.11
CA ARG A 150 -6.44 -10.30 -14.47
C ARG A 150 -7.48 -9.83 -13.46
N THR A 151 -7.15 -8.80 -12.68
CA THR A 151 -8.08 -8.14 -11.75
C THR A 151 -9.33 -7.62 -12.50
N ASN A 152 -9.14 -7.03 -13.66
CA ASN A 152 -10.24 -6.56 -14.49
C ASN A 152 -11.05 -7.72 -15.13
N GLU A 153 -10.38 -8.74 -15.67
CA GLU A 153 -11.03 -9.91 -16.28
C GLU A 153 -11.95 -10.64 -15.31
N LEU A 154 -11.52 -10.81 -14.06
CA LEU A 154 -12.27 -11.50 -13.02
C LEU A 154 -13.27 -10.61 -12.28
N ASN A 155 -13.37 -9.33 -12.62
CA ASN A 155 -14.09 -8.34 -11.81
C ASN A 155 -13.67 -8.39 -10.33
N ALA A 156 -12.39 -8.72 -10.06
CA ALA A 156 -11.88 -8.81 -8.72
C ALA A 156 -11.90 -7.44 -8.03
N LEU A 157 -12.18 -7.43 -6.72
CA LEU A 157 -12.23 -6.19 -5.93
C LEU A 157 -10.87 -5.50 -5.85
N ALA A 158 -9.80 -6.31 -5.70
CA ALA A 158 -8.44 -5.82 -5.69
C ALA A 158 -7.45 -6.86 -6.23
N GLY A 159 -6.29 -6.36 -6.68
CA GLY A 159 -5.10 -7.13 -7.01
C GLY A 159 -3.91 -6.68 -6.16
N PHE A 160 -3.03 -7.61 -5.78
CA PHE A 160 -1.87 -7.32 -4.95
C PHE A 160 -0.63 -8.01 -5.50
N GLU A 161 0.46 -7.26 -5.66
CA GLU A 161 1.77 -7.80 -5.98
C GLU A 161 2.73 -7.69 -4.79
N LYS A 162 3.65 -8.65 -4.69
CA LYS A 162 4.71 -8.63 -3.69
C LYS A 162 5.61 -7.39 -3.80
N SER A 163 5.73 -6.82 -4.99
CA SER A 163 6.49 -5.58 -5.25
C SER A 163 5.84 -4.29 -4.74
N GLY A 164 4.61 -4.36 -4.21
CA GLY A 164 3.89 -3.20 -3.67
C GLY A 164 2.93 -2.52 -4.64
N HIS A 165 2.78 -3.00 -5.89
CA HIS A 165 1.72 -2.53 -6.77
C HIS A 165 0.39 -3.11 -6.30
N PHE A 166 -0.56 -2.23 -5.92
CA PHE A 166 -1.89 -2.61 -5.49
C PHE A 166 -2.94 -1.97 -6.40
N PHE A 167 -3.89 -2.77 -6.82
CA PHE A 167 -4.92 -2.41 -7.79
C PHE A 167 -6.27 -2.50 -7.11
N PHE A 168 -6.92 -1.38 -6.88
CA PHE A 168 -8.27 -1.34 -6.31
C PHE A 168 -9.28 -0.98 -7.38
N ARG A 169 -10.33 -1.77 -7.52
CA ARG A 169 -11.45 -1.46 -8.40
C ARG A 169 -12.58 -0.77 -7.64
N GLU A 170 -13.56 -0.28 -8.37
CA GLU A 170 -14.73 0.33 -7.77
C GLU A 170 -15.39 -0.60 -6.73
N PRO A 171 -15.83 -0.04 -5.60
CA PRO A 171 -15.92 1.40 -5.28
C PRO A 171 -14.66 2.01 -4.65
N LEU A 172 -13.55 1.28 -4.55
CA LEU A 172 -12.34 1.69 -3.82
C LEU A 172 -11.36 2.48 -4.68
N GLY A 173 -11.27 2.13 -5.95
CA GLY A 173 -10.36 2.73 -6.93
C GLY A 173 -10.85 2.49 -8.35
N ARG A 174 -9.97 2.71 -9.32
CA ARG A 174 -10.32 2.62 -10.75
C ARG A 174 -9.60 1.49 -11.50
N GLY A 175 -8.97 0.57 -10.77
CA GLY A 175 -8.28 -0.58 -11.35
C GLY A 175 -6.87 -0.30 -11.83
N TYR A 176 -6.27 0.83 -11.43
CA TYR A 176 -4.85 1.14 -11.64
C TYR A 176 -4.04 0.78 -10.39
N ASP A 177 -2.74 0.59 -10.58
CA ASP A 177 -1.76 0.69 -9.53
C ASP A 177 -1.63 2.16 -9.10
N ASP A 178 -1.78 2.42 -7.80
CA ASP A 178 -1.81 3.77 -7.26
C ASP A 178 -1.36 3.72 -5.79
N GLY A 179 -0.16 4.23 -5.52
CA GLY A 179 0.42 4.23 -4.18
C GLY A 179 -0.39 5.06 -3.18
N LEU A 180 -1.03 6.15 -3.62
CA LEU A 180 -1.88 6.95 -2.74
C LEU A 180 -3.19 6.23 -2.38
N VAL A 181 -3.82 5.54 -3.33
CA VAL A 181 -5.00 4.72 -3.04
C VAL A 181 -4.65 3.57 -2.12
N ALA A 182 -3.47 2.95 -2.30
CA ALA A 182 -2.95 1.93 -1.38
C ALA A 182 -2.74 2.50 0.03
N ALA A 183 -2.08 3.64 0.16
CA ALA A 183 -1.88 4.35 1.42
C ALA A 183 -3.22 4.68 2.10
N ALA A 184 -4.19 5.18 1.34
CA ALA A 184 -5.53 5.49 1.84
C ALA A 184 -6.24 4.24 2.38
N ALA A 185 -6.16 3.11 1.67
CA ALA A 185 -6.75 1.84 2.10
C ALA A 185 -6.08 1.31 3.38
N ILE A 186 -4.75 1.44 3.49
CA ILE A 186 -3.99 1.06 4.68
C ILE A 186 -4.43 1.88 5.89
N LEU A 187 -4.49 3.21 5.76
CA LEU A 187 -4.92 4.08 6.87
C LEU A 187 -6.39 3.89 7.26
N GLN A 188 -7.25 3.48 6.32
CA GLN A 188 -8.66 3.17 6.63
C GLN A 188 -8.85 1.86 7.38
N MET A 189 -7.95 0.92 7.20
CA MET A 189 -7.97 -0.38 7.87
C MET A 189 -7.61 -0.23 9.37
N LEU A 190 -6.84 0.81 9.75
CA LEU A 190 -6.42 1.12 11.13
C LEU A 190 -7.46 1.92 11.90
#